data_6028a2017245f593a33dae2e185ef14c
#
_entry.id   6028a2017245f593a33dae2e185ef14c
#
_cell.length_a   1.000
_cell.length_b   1.000
_cell.length_c   1.000
_cell.angle_alpha   90.00
_cell.angle_beta   90.00
_cell.angle_gamma   90.00
#
_symmetry.space_group_name_H-M   'P 1'
#
loop_
_entity.id
_entity.type
_entity.pdbx_description
1 polymer ?
#
loop_
_entity_poly.entity_id
_entity_poly.type
_entity_poly.pdbx_seq_one_letter_code
_entity_poly.pdbx_strand_id
1 'polypeptide(L)'
;MDFHGKAALVTGASRGIGLATALNLAKGGAALALVDLNEEGLRAAKAQLEALGARVLTYPCDVSDEARVQAVCAEAEEKLGKIDILVNNAGIYRAHCVPFAESESAFWRDKIEVNILGTMYFTRALLPGMLRRHYGRIINLASVAGVYGIANMADYSMTKGAIIGFTHALAKEVTSQGVLVNAVSPGSIDDDPASMPVHSFMGRAGSFAECAEVICFLASDAASYVAGQNYIVDGCRRKM
;
A
#
# COMPACT_ATOMS: atom_id res chain seq x y z
N MET A 1 -3.62 16.74 7.06
CA MET A 1 -2.34 16.26 7.62
C MET A 1 -1.21 17.01 6.94
N ASP A 2 -0.15 17.34 7.65
CA ASP A 2 1.01 18.06 7.11
C ASP A 2 2.12 17.09 6.73
N PHE A 3 2.60 17.17 5.49
CA PHE A 3 3.69 16.38 4.94
C PHE A 3 4.77 17.24 4.29
N HIS A 4 4.79 18.53 4.57
CA HIS A 4 5.84 19.42 4.05
C HIS A 4 7.24 18.92 4.43
N GLY A 5 8.15 18.91 3.47
CA GLY A 5 9.51 18.40 3.64
C GLY A 5 9.62 16.87 3.73
N LYS A 6 8.51 16.14 3.59
CA LYS A 6 8.50 14.67 3.49
C LYS A 6 8.51 14.22 2.03
N ALA A 7 9.09 13.05 1.80
CA ALA A 7 9.03 12.36 0.53
C ALA A 7 8.38 10.99 0.73
N ALA A 8 7.46 10.64 -0.17
CA ALA A 8 6.73 9.38 -0.11
C ALA A 8 6.89 8.58 -1.39
N LEU A 9 7.04 7.26 -1.26
CA LEU A 9 6.95 6.31 -2.36
C LEU A 9 5.66 5.51 -2.20
N VAL A 10 4.85 5.47 -3.27
CA VAL A 10 3.58 4.74 -3.31
C VAL A 10 3.61 3.74 -4.46
N THR A 11 3.40 2.45 -4.16
CA THR A 11 3.27 1.41 -5.18
C THR A 11 1.81 1.18 -5.57
N GLY A 12 1.54 0.77 -6.82
CA GLY A 12 0.17 0.66 -7.35
C GLY A 12 -0.52 2.03 -7.39
N ALA A 13 0.22 3.08 -7.77
CA ALA A 13 -0.18 4.47 -7.62
C ALA A 13 -0.96 5.05 -8.82
N SER A 14 -1.18 4.26 -9.88
CA SER A 14 -1.87 4.74 -11.10
C SER A 14 -3.37 4.92 -10.93
N ARG A 15 -3.99 4.29 -9.93
CA ARG A 15 -5.45 4.29 -9.69
C ARG A 15 -5.82 3.87 -8.27
N GLY A 16 -7.12 3.92 -7.97
CA GLY A 16 -7.70 3.35 -6.74
C GLY A 16 -7.12 3.94 -5.46
N ILE A 17 -6.93 3.10 -4.45
CA ILE A 17 -6.42 3.50 -3.12
C ILE A 17 -5.03 4.14 -3.23
N GLY A 18 -4.15 3.61 -4.10
CA GLY A 18 -2.80 4.15 -4.30
C GLY A 18 -2.82 5.60 -4.81
N LEU A 19 -3.61 5.88 -5.86
CA LEU A 19 -3.77 7.24 -6.39
C LEU A 19 -4.43 8.18 -5.37
N ALA A 20 -5.50 7.73 -4.70
CA ALA A 20 -6.17 8.53 -3.67
C ALA A 20 -5.21 8.87 -2.51
N THR A 21 -4.36 7.93 -2.10
CA THR A 21 -3.31 8.14 -1.10
C THR A 21 -2.29 9.17 -1.58
N ALA A 22 -1.79 9.03 -2.83
CA ALA A 22 -0.86 9.98 -3.41
C ALA A 22 -1.44 11.41 -3.48
N LEU A 23 -2.73 11.54 -3.85
CA LEU A 23 -3.44 12.82 -3.86
C LEU A 23 -3.50 13.47 -2.47
N ASN A 24 -3.80 12.70 -1.43
CA ASN A 24 -3.86 13.22 -0.07
C ASN A 24 -2.47 13.60 0.47
N LEU A 25 -1.44 12.81 0.17
CA LEU A 25 -0.05 13.14 0.51
C LEU A 25 0.41 14.44 -0.21
N ALA A 26 0.07 14.59 -1.50
CA ALA A 26 0.37 15.80 -2.27
C ALA A 26 -0.31 17.05 -1.70
N LYS A 27 -1.61 16.95 -1.37
CA LYS A 27 -2.35 18.05 -0.71
C LYS A 27 -1.72 18.46 0.62
N GLY A 28 -1.06 17.54 1.30
CA GLY A 28 -0.30 17.79 2.52
C GLY A 28 1.13 18.30 2.29
N GLY A 29 1.57 18.48 1.04
CA GLY A 29 2.87 19.02 0.70
C GLY A 29 4.01 18.02 0.54
N ALA A 30 3.73 16.71 0.44
CA ALA A 30 4.75 15.69 0.20
C ALA A 30 5.30 15.75 -1.24
N ALA A 31 6.59 15.47 -1.40
CA ALA A 31 7.16 15.05 -2.68
C ALA A 31 6.88 13.55 -2.91
N LEU A 32 6.66 13.14 -4.16
CA LEU A 32 6.13 11.81 -4.47
C LEU A 32 6.98 11.05 -5.49
N ALA A 33 7.20 9.76 -5.22
CA ALA A 33 7.64 8.75 -6.16
C ALA A 33 6.47 7.75 -6.38
N LEU A 34 5.91 7.73 -7.58
CA LEU A 34 4.81 6.85 -7.94
C LEU A 34 5.35 5.64 -8.70
N VAL A 35 4.97 4.45 -8.26
CA VAL A 35 5.36 3.19 -8.88
C VAL A 35 4.12 2.43 -9.33
N ASP A 36 4.08 2.00 -10.58
CA ASP A 36 3.02 1.15 -11.13
C ASP A 36 3.52 0.44 -12.39
N LEU A 37 2.86 -0.64 -12.78
CA LEU A 37 3.11 -1.29 -14.06
C LEU A 37 2.49 -0.51 -15.22
N ASN A 38 1.39 0.22 -14.97
CA ASN A 38 0.65 0.99 -15.95
C ASN A 38 1.26 2.39 -16.15
N GLU A 39 2.12 2.51 -17.17
CA GLU A 39 2.82 3.75 -17.50
C GLU A 39 1.86 4.90 -17.89
N GLU A 40 0.79 4.60 -18.63
CA GLU A 40 -0.19 5.62 -19.01
C GLU A 40 -0.94 6.14 -17.79
N GLY A 41 -1.36 5.24 -16.89
CA GLY A 41 -1.96 5.60 -15.61
C GLY A 41 -1.03 6.44 -14.73
N LEU A 42 0.27 6.12 -14.70
CA LEU A 42 1.28 6.94 -14.01
C LEU A 42 1.39 8.35 -14.59
N ARG A 43 1.36 8.49 -15.93
CA ARG A 43 1.39 9.82 -16.58
C ARG A 43 0.16 10.65 -16.21
N ALA A 44 -1.03 10.04 -16.21
CA ALA A 44 -2.27 10.71 -15.81
C ALA A 44 -2.25 11.10 -14.32
N ALA A 45 -1.80 10.20 -13.44
CA ALA A 45 -1.65 10.48 -12.02
C ALA A 45 -0.67 11.63 -11.75
N LYS A 46 0.50 11.60 -12.42
CA LYS A 46 1.50 12.68 -12.32
C LYS A 46 0.90 14.04 -12.67
N ALA A 47 0.19 14.15 -13.79
CA ALA A 47 -0.43 15.42 -14.20
C ALA A 47 -1.42 15.95 -13.16
N GLN A 48 -2.23 15.07 -12.55
CA GLN A 48 -3.17 15.45 -11.49
C GLN A 48 -2.44 15.99 -10.24
N LEU A 49 -1.35 15.35 -9.85
CA LEU A 49 -0.58 15.70 -8.65
C LEU A 49 0.25 16.97 -8.87
N GLU A 50 0.84 17.15 -10.04
CA GLU A 50 1.57 18.36 -10.41
C GLU A 50 0.64 19.60 -10.49
N ALA A 51 -0.63 19.40 -10.88
CA ALA A 51 -1.64 20.46 -10.83
C ALA A 51 -1.95 20.93 -9.39
N LEU A 52 -1.65 20.13 -8.38
CA LEU A 52 -1.71 20.49 -6.95
C LEU A 52 -0.40 21.15 -6.46
N GLY A 53 0.60 21.33 -7.33
CA GLY A 53 1.91 21.89 -6.98
C GLY A 53 2.89 20.85 -6.40
N ALA A 54 2.57 19.57 -6.42
CA ALA A 54 3.45 18.55 -5.88
C ALA A 54 4.63 18.24 -6.81
N ARG A 55 5.80 17.96 -6.24
CA ARG A 55 6.94 17.38 -6.97
C ARG A 55 6.71 15.88 -7.14
N VAL A 56 6.64 15.39 -8.39
CA VAL A 56 6.28 14.00 -8.69
C VAL A 56 7.28 13.34 -9.62
N LEU A 57 7.78 12.19 -9.22
CA LEU A 57 8.53 11.24 -10.05
C LEU A 57 7.65 10.02 -10.34
N THR A 58 7.81 9.42 -11.52
CA THR A 58 7.08 8.21 -11.91
C THR A 58 8.02 7.14 -12.37
N TYR A 59 7.75 5.89 -11.97
CA TYR A 59 8.57 4.74 -12.25
C TYR A 59 7.71 3.57 -12.72
N PRO A 60 7.65 3.29 -14.04
CA PRO A 60 7.13 2.02 -14.53
C PRO A 60 7.97 0.87 -13.97
N CYS A 61 7.33 0.00 -13.19
CA CYS A 61 8.02 -1.09 -12.51
C CYS A 61 7.06 -2.22 -12.16
N ASP A 62 7.44 -3.45 -12.50
CA ASP A 62 6.87 -4.63 -11.90
C ASP A 62 7.46 -4.78 -10.50
N VAL A 63 6.60 -4.80 -9.49
CA VAL A 63 7.02 -4.91 -8.08
C VAL A 63 7.63 -6.28 -7.75
N SER A 64 7.42 -7.30 -8.59
CA SER A 64 8.02 -8.64 -8.47
C SER A 64 9.45 -8.71 -9.00
N ASP A 65 9.90 -7.71 -9.79
CA ASP A 65 11.29 -7.61 -10.26
C ASP A 65 12.16 -6.93 -9.20
N GLU A 66 12.84 -7.73 -8.38
CA GLU A 66 13.69 -7.24 -7.30
C GLU A 66 14.77 -6.28 -7.76
N ALA A 67 15.45 -6.58 -8.89
CA ALA A 67 16.52 -5.73 -9.40
C ALA A 67 16.00 -4.36 -9.84
N ARG A 68 14.84 -4.35 -10.50
CA ARG A 68 14.17 -3.11 -10.90
C ARG A 68 13.69 -2.31 -9.68
N VAL A 69 13.13 -2.98 -8.66
CA VAL A 69 12.72 -2.34 -7.41
C VAL A 69 13.90 -1.65 -6.72
N GLN A 70 15.04 -2.33 -6.62
CA GLN A 70 16.26 -1.75 -6.03
C GLN A 70 16.70 -0.50 -6.79
N ALA A 71 16.74 -0.56 -8.14
CA ALA A 71 17.10 0.59 -8.98
C ALA A 71 16.13 1.77 -8.80
N VAL A 72 14.82 1.50 -8.78
CA VAL A 72 13.78 2.51 -8.56
C VAL A 72 13.92 3.19 -7.20
N CYS A 73 14.14 2.42 -6.14
CA CYS A 73 14.31 2.97 -4.79
C CYS A 73 15.56 3.86 -4.69
N ALA A 74 16.69 3.41 -5.25
CA ALA A 74 17.94 4.17 -5.26
C ALA A 74 17.77 5.49 -6.03
N GLU A 75 17.16 5.45 -7.22
CA GLU A 75 16.91 6.63 -8.04
C GLU A 75 15.92 7.61 -7.37
N ALA A 76 14.89 7.08 -6.70
CA ALA A 76 13.94 7.92 -5.97
C ALA A 76 14.60 8.61 -4.77
N GLU A 77 15.42 7.89 -3.98
CA GLU A 77 16.17 8.50 -2.87
C GLU A 77 17.18 9.53 -3.37
N GLU A 78 17.88 9.27 -4.47
CA GLU A 78 18.82 10.24 -5.07
C GLU A 78 18.09 11.53 -5.50
N LYS A 79 17.00 11.39 -6.24
CA LYS A 79 16.29 12.54 -6.81
C LYS A 79 15.47 13.32 -5.79
N LEU A 80 14.88 12.66 -4.77
CA LEU A 80 14.09 13.32 -3.72
C LEU A 80 14.92 13.64 -2.48
N GLY A 81 16.16 13.13 -2.39
CA GLY A 81 17.07 13.28 -1.25
C GLY A 81 16.83 12.28 -0.13
N LYS A 82 15.63 11.73 -0.04
CA LYS A 82 15.20 10.73 0.96
C LYS A 82 13.83 10.18 0.61
N ILE A 83 13.48 9.03 1.19
CA ILE A 83 12.09 8.56 1.28
C ILE A 83 11.73 8.38 2.74
N ASP A 84 10.77 9.16 3.23
CA ASP A 84 10.29 9.14 4.62
C ASP A 84 9.10 8.21 4.80
N ILE A 85 8.29 8.04 3.76
CA ILE A 85 7.04 7.29 3.77
C ILE A 85 7.06 6.27 2.63
N LEU A 86 6.80 5.00 2.96
CA LEU A 86 6.57 3.94 1.99
C LEU A 86 5.14 3.41 2.13
N VAL A 87 4.38 3.45 1.04
CA VAL A 87 3.05 2.82 0.97
C VAL A 87 3.12 1.64 0.00
N ASN A 88 3.20 0.44 0.55
CA ASN A 88 3.14 -0.81 -0.20
C ASN A 88 1.67 -1.14 -0.52
N ASN A 89 1.16 -0.55 -1.61
CA ASN A 89 -0.23 -0.72 -2.02
C ASN A 89 -0.39 -1.63 -3.25
N ALA A 90 0.62 -1.79 -4.08
CA ALA A 90 0.55 -2.68 -5.24
C ALA A 90 0.12 -4.10 -4.84
N GLY A 91 -0.76 -4.67 -5.63
CA GLY A 91 -1.24 -6.02 -5.37
C GLY A 91 -2.26 -6.49 -6.39
N ILE A 92 -2.32 -7.80 -6.57
CA ILE A 92 -3.30 -8.48 -7.41
C ILE A 92 -4.23 -9.33 -6.53
N TYR A 93 -5.54 -9.25 -6.79
CA TYR A 93 -6.52 -10.01 -6.03
C TYR A 93 -7.44 -10.85 -6.93
N ARG A 94 -7.73 -10.40 -8.12
CA ARG A 94 -8.56 -11.10 -9.08
C ARG A 94 -7.71 -11.86 -10.06
N ALA A 95 -7.81 -13.15 -10.02
CA ALA A 95 -7.83 -14.08 -11.09
C ALA A 95 -8.32 -15.38 -10.46
N HIS A 96 -9.40 -15.93 -10.94
CA HIS A 96 -9.87 -17.27 -10.55
C HIS A 96 -10.28 -17.40 -9.06
N CYS A 97 -11.44 -16.79 -8.72
CA CYS A 97 -12.16 -17.14 -7.49
C CYS A 97 -12.80 -18.53 -7.68
N VAL A 98 -12.04 -19.60 -7.40
CA VAL A 98 -12.46 -21.00 -7.54
C VAL A 98 -12.22 -21.76 -6.26
N PRO A 99 -12.92 -22.88 -6.01
CA PRO A 99 -12.58 -23.79 -4.93
C PRO A 99 -11.10 -24.15 -4.95
N PHE A 100 -10.45 -24.22 -3.79
CA PHE A 100 -9.01 -24.43 -3.72
C PHE A 100 -8.53 -25.69 -4.43
N ALA A 101 -9.33 -26.76 -4.37
CA ALA A 101 -9.03 -28.02 -5.06
C ALA A 101 -8.96 -27.89 -6.60
N GLU A 102 -9.55 -26.82 -7.16
CA GLU A 102 -9.61 -26.55 -8.60
C GLU A 102 -8.64 -25.43 -9.01
N SER A 103 -7.91 -24.86 -8.04
CA SER A 103 -7.04 -23.71 -8.29
C SER A 103 -5.70 -24.13 -8.91
N GLU A 104 -5.16 -23.29 -9.77
CA GLU A 104 -3.88 -23.54 -10.44
C GLU A 104 -2.72 -22.88 -9.66
N SER A 105 -1.63 -23.63 -9.49
CA SER A 105 -0.46 -23.14 -8.72
C SER A 105 0.24 -21.93 -9.35
N ALA A 106 0.06 -21.69 -10.65
CA ALA A 106 0.59 -20.50 -11.32
C ALA A 106 0.03 -19.23 -10.69
N PHE A 107 -1.30 -19.16 -10.43
CA PHE A 107 -1.95 -17.99 -9.83
C PHE A 107 -1.53 -17.75 -8.39
N TRP A 108 -1.18 -18.78 -7.64
CA TRP A 108 -0.65 -18.58 -6.28
C TRP A 108 0.74 -17.96 -6.32
N ARG A 109 1.59 -18.43 -7.26
CA ARG A 109 2.95 -17.91 -7.43
C ARG A 109 2.92 -16.43 -7.77
N ASP A 110 2.11 -16.04 -8.77
CA ASP A 110 1.97 -14.64 -9.14
C ASP A 110 1.53 -13.76 -7.96
N LYS A 111 0.56 -14.25 -7.16
CA LYS A 111 0.12 -13.50 -5.97
C LYS A 111 1.19 -13.44 -4.88
N ILE A 112 2.00 -14.48 -4.71
CA ILE A 112 3.14 -14.47 -3.77
C ILE A 112 4.19 -13.46 -4.24
N GLU A 113 4.58 -13.53 -5.51
CA GLU A 113 5.60 -12.63 -6.09
C GLU A 113 5.18 -11.15 -5.95
N VAL A 114 3.97 -10.82 -6.37
CA VAL A 114 3.48 -9.44 -6.36
C VAL A 114 3.13 -8.97 -4.94
N ASN A 115 2.26 -9.71 -4.22
CA ASN A 115 1.68 -9.20 -2.97
C ASN A 115 2.64 -9.33 -1.78
N ILE A 116 3.48 -10.39 -1.74
CA ILE A 116 4.39 -10.65 -0.63
C ILE A 116 5.78 -10.13 -0.97
N LEU A 117 6.41 -10.69 -2.01
CA LEU A 117 7.81 -10.37 -2.31
C LEU A 117 7.96 -8.91 -2.76
N GLY A 118 7.04 -8.39 -3.57
CA GLY A 118 7.05 -6.98 -3.95
C GLY A 118 7.03 -6.04 -2.74
N THR A 119 6.16 -6.30 -1.74
CA THR A 119 6.14 -5.55 -0.47
C THR A 119 7.47 -5.66 0.27
N MET A 120 8.06 -6.84 0.32
CA MET A 120 9.34 -7.08 1.01
C MET A 120 10.50 -6.38 0.29
N TYR A 121 10.54 -6.40 -1.04
CA TYR A 121 11.61 -5.78 -1.82
C TYR A 121 11.68 -4.26 -1.61
N PHE A 122 10.55 -3.55 -1.75
CA PHE A 122 10.50 -2.10 -1.48
C PHE A 122 10.86 -1.78 -0.04
N THR A 123 10.33 -2.55 0.91
CA THR A 123 10.63 -2.36 2.33
C THR A 123 12.13 -2.55 2.59
N ARG A 124 12.73 -3.63 2.09
CA ARG A 124 14.16 -3.92 2.27
C ARG A 124 15.05 -2.86 1.62
N ALA A 125 14.67 -2.35 0.46
CA ALA A 125 15.45 -1.34 -0.25
C ALA A 125 15.48 0.01 0.47
N LEU A 126 14.35 0.46 1.05
CA LEU A 126 14.23 1.78 1.67
C LEU A 126 14.51 1.80 3.18
N LEU A 127 14.33 0.67 3.87
CA LEU A 127 14.50 0.57 5.32
C LEU A 127 15.87 1.04 5.83
N PRO A 128 17.01 0.70 5.20
CA PRO A 128 18.31 1.17 5.68
C PRO A 128 18.44 2.70 5.72
N GLY A 129 17.86 3.39 4.74
CA GLY A 129 17.80 4.85 4.70
C GLY A 129 16.95 5.42 5.85
N MET A 130 15.78 4.84 6.11
CA MET A 130 14.91 5.24 7.22
C MET A 130 15.58 5.01 8.59
N LEU A 131 16.24 3.87 8.79
CA LEU A 131 16.96 3.56 10.04
C LEU A 131 18.10 4.56 10.31
N ARG A 132 18.92 4.89 9.32
CA ARG A 132 20.00 5.88 9.46
C ARG A 132 19.47 7.27 9.86
N ARG A 133 18.29 7.65 9.44
CA ARG A 133 17.65 8.93 9.75
C ARG A 133 16.81 8.89 11.03
N HIS A 134 16.65 7.72 11.65
CA HIS A 134 15.75 7.49 12.79
C HIS A 134 14.31 7.99 12.50
N TYR A 135 13.87 7.87 11.25
CA TYR A 135 12.53 8.26 10.81
C TYR A 135 12.09 7.42 9.60
N GLY A 136 10.93 6.83 9.71
CA GLY A 136 10.27 6.12 8.63
C GLY A 136 8.80 5.82 8.96
N ARG A 137 7.96 5.81 7.94
CA ARG A 137 6.55 5.38 8.02
C ARG A 137 6.31 4.37 6.91
N ILE A 138 6.07 3.12 7.27
CA ILE A 138 5.81 2.03 6.32
C ILE A 138 4.37 1.58 6.51
N ILE A 139 3.56 1.74 5.48
CA ILE A 139 2.15 1.33 5.49
C ILE A 139 1.95 0.23 4.45
N ASN A 140 1.56 -0.94 4.92
CA ASN A 140 1.35 -2.12 4.09
C ASN A 140 -0.15 -2.34 3.84
N LEU A 141 -0.57 -2.44 2.59
CA LEU A 141 -1.95 -2.77 2.24
C LEU A 141 -2.18 -4.28 2.35
N ALA A 142 -2.81 -4.66 3.47
CA ALA A 142 -3.36 -5.98 3.68
C ALA A 142 -4.79 -6.08 3.07
N SER A 143 -5.71 -6.76 3.71
CA SER A 143 -7.12 -6.88 3.32
C SER A 143 -7.91 -7.55 4.45
N VAL A 144 -9.22 -7.33 4.50
CA VAL A 144 -10.13 -8.15 5.31
C VAL A 144 -10.04 -9.64 4.94
N ALA A 145 -9.63 -9.97 3.72
CA ALA A 145 -9.35 -11.35 3.30
C ALA A 145 -8.22 -11.98 4.12
N GLY A 146 -7.19 -11.22 4.50
CA GLY A 146 -6.11 -11.68 5.36
C GLY A 146 -6.51 -11.80 6.84
N VAL A 147 -7.59 -11.12 7.24
CA VAL A 147 -8.10 -11.13 8.63
C VAL A 147 -9.11 -12.27 8.85
N TYR A 148 -10.08 -12.41 7.94
CA TYR A 148 -11.22 -13.31 8.12
C TYR A 148 -11.19 -14.53 7.21
N GLY A 149 -10.37 -14.50 6.15
CA GLY A 149 -10.46 -15.43 5.03
C GLY A 149 -11.68 -15.12 4.14
N ILE A 150 -11.57 -15.43 2.86
CA ILE A 150 -12.71 -15.37 1.92
C ILE A 150 -12.75 -16.68 1.15
N ALA A 151 -13.93 -17.34 1.13
CA ALA A 151 -14.12 -18.55 0.36
C ALA A 151 -13.78 -18.35 -1.12
N ASN A 152 -13.18 -19.34 -1.75
CA ASN A 152 -12.70 -19.32 -3.13
C ASN A 152 -11.55 -18.31 -3.42
N MET A 153 -10.95 -17.75 -2.36
CA MET A 153 -9.82 -16.81 -2.43
C MET A 153 -8.73 -17.18 -1.39
N ALA A 154 -8.51 -18.48 -1.18
CA ALA A 154 -7.57 -18.96 -0.16
C ALA A 154 -6.14 -18.45 -0.40
N ASP A 155 -5.69 -18.42 -1.67
CA ASP A 155 -4.39 -17.93 -2.10
C ASP A 155 -4.23 -16.43 -1.84
N TYR A 156 -5.22 -15.62 -2.17
CA TYR A 156 -5.20 -14.18 -1.86
C TYR A 156 -5.26 -13.92 -0.35
N SER A 157 -6.14 -14.62 0.36
CA SER A 157 -6.26 -14.52 1.82
C SER A 157 -4.95 -14.85 2.52
N MET A 158 -4.25 -15.89 2.04
CA MET A 158 -2.92 -16.27 2.52
C MET A 158 -1.92 -15.12 2.33
N THR A 159 -1.85 -14.50 1.12
CA THR A 159 -0.88 -13.44 0.89
C THR A 159 -1.15 -12.21 1.77
N LYS A 160 -2.42 -11.86 1.97
CA LYS A 160 -2.78 -10.71 2.81
C LYS A 160 -2.65 -10.99 4.31
N GLY A 161 -2.81 -12.24 4.73
CA GLY A 161 -2.44 -12.68 6.09
C GLY A 161 -0.93 -12.63 6.33
N ALA A 162 -0.12 -13.00 5.34
CA ALA A 162 1.34 -12.89 5.40
C ALA A 162 1.80 -11.43 5.60
N ILE A 163 1.16 -10.47 4.92
CA ILE A 163 1.46 -9.03 5.09
C ILE A 163 1.16 -8.55 6.51
N ILE A 164 0.08 -9.03 7.13
CA ILE A 164 -0.24 -8.70 8.55
C ILE A 164 0.87 -9.25 9.47
N GLY A 165 1.26 -10.51 9.30
CA GLY A 165 2.35 -11.13 10.08
C GLY A 165 3.68 -10.43 9.89
N PHE A 166 4.05 -10.10 8.64
CA PHE A 166 5.25 -9.33 8.30
C PHE A 166 5.26 -7.95 8.98
N THR A 167 4.13 -7.24 8.94
CA THR A 167 3.97 -5.92 9.59
C THR A 167 4.22 -6.01 11.09
N HIS A 168 3.61 -6.99 11.77
CA HIS A 168 3.78 -7.18 13.22
C HIS A 168 5.22 -7.50 13.62
N ALA A 169 5.90 -8.36 12.84
CA ALA A 169 7.27 -8.76 13.12
C ALA A 169 8.23 -7.60 12.88
N LEU A 170 8.17 -6.98 11.69
CA LEU A 170 9.08 -5.89 11.33
C LEU A 170 8.92 -4.68 12.27
N ALA A 171 7.70 -4.34 12.67
CA ALA A 171 7.49 -3.26 13.62
C ALA A 171 8.27 -3.47 14.93
N LYS A 172 8.29 -4.70 15.47
CA LYS A 172 9.05 -5.02 16.69
C LYS A 172 10.55 -4.85 16.52
N GLU A 173 11.07 -5.07 15.31
CA GLU A 173 12.50 -4.94 15.02
C GLU A 173 12.95 -3.47 14.92
N VAL A 174 12.08 -2.59 14.36
CA VAL A 174 12.55 -1.26 13.92
C VAL A 174 11.94 -0.07 14.66
N THR A 175 10.87 -0.28 15.45
CA THR A 175 10.17 0.85 16.13
C THR A 175 11.08 1.60 17.09
N SER A 176 11.95 0.91 17.83
CA SER A 176 12.93 1.55 18.73
C SER A 176 13.94 2.43 18.00
N GLN A 177 14.07 2.28 16.70
CA GLN A 177 14.96 3.05 15.82
C GLN A 177 14.21 4.15 15.05
N GLY A 178 12.97 4.49 15.43
CA GLY A 178 12.19 5.58 14.86
C GLY A 178 11.41 5.25 13.58
N VAL A 179 11.38 3.97 13.16
CA VAL A 179 10.61 3.53 11.99
C VAL A 179 9.32 2.86 12.45
N LEU A 180 8.16 3.39 12.04
CA LEU A 180 6.86 2.83 12.37
C LEU A 180 6.30 2.05 11.18
N VAL A 181 5.86 0.83 11.44
CA VAL A 181 5.30 -0.07 10.43
C VAL A 181 3.88 -0.45 10.83
N ASN A 182 2.91 -0.19 9.97
CA ASN A 182 1.51 -0.53 10.19
C ASN A 182 0.88 -1.13 8.93
N ALA A 183 -0.22 -1.84 9.09
CA ALA A 183 -1.04 -2.34 7.99
C ALA A 183 -2.42 -1.69 7.96
N VAL A 184 -2.99 -1.58 6.78
CA VAL A 184 -4.39 -1.25 6.55
C VAL A 184 -5.05 -2.42 5.84
N SER A 185 -6.20 -2.85 6.34
CA SER A 185 -7.00 -3.95 5.78
C SER A 185 -8.33 -3.41 5.24
N PRO A 186 -8.39 -3.01 3.95
CA PRO A 186 -9.62 -2.57 3.33
C PRO A 186 -10.63 -3.71 3.19
N GLY A 187 -11.92 -3.36 3.33
CA GLY A 187 -13.05 -4.22 2.97
C GLY A 187 -13.50 -4.01 1.52
N SER A 188 -14.80 -3.86 1.31
CA SER A 188 -15.36 -3.46 0.01
C SER A 188 -15.13 -1.97 -0.19
N ILE A 189 -14.13 -1.63 -0.98
CA ILE A 189 -13.73 -0.25 -1.28
C ILE A 189 -13.79 -0.03 -2.78
N ASP A 190 -14.65 0.90 -3.23
CA ASP A 190 -14.76 1.33 -4.63
C ASP A 190 -15.45 2.70 -4.68
N ASP A 191 -15.11 3.53 -5.66
CA ASP A 191 -15.79 4.80 -5.90
C ASP A 191 -17.08 4.63 -6.73
N ASP A 192 -17.29 3.45 -7.34
CA ASP A 192 -18.56 3.04 -7.91
C ASP A 192 -19.32 2.10 -6.95
N PRO A 193 -20.32 2.59 -6.21
CA PRO A 193 -21.06 1.76 -5.26
C PRO A 193 -21.80 0.56 -5.90
N ALA A 194 -22.09 0.62 -7.21
CA ALA A 194 -22.74 -0.47 -7.93
C ALA A 194 -21.79 -1.60 -8.32
N SER A 195 -20.48 -1.34 -8.30
CA SER A 195 -19.45 -2.29 -8.75
C SER A 195 -19.21 -3.44 -7.77
N MET A 196 -19.61 -3.30 -6.50
CA MET A 196 -19.30 -4.26 -5.43
C MET A 196 -20.50 -4.62 -4.57
N PRO A 197 -20.61 -5.90 -4.16
CA PRO A 197 -21.60 -6.30 -3.16
C PRO A 197 -21.34 -5.57 -1.83
N VAL A 198 -22.40 -5.06 -1.20
CA VAL A 198 -22.32 -4.37 0.07
C VAL A 198 -22.26 -5.39 1.21
N HIS A 199 -21.09 -5.54 1.81
CA HIS A 199 -20.84 -6.43 2.94
C HIS A 199 -20.67 -5.70 4.28
N SER A 200 -21.05 -4.41 4.36
CA SER A 200 -20.89 -3.61 5.56
C SER A 200 -22.23 -3.33 6.25
N PHE A 201 -22.22 -3.13 7.57
CA PHE A 201 -23.37 -2.64 8.31
C PHE A 201 -23.67 -1.16 8.05
N MET A 202 -22.69 -0.41 7.50
CA MET A 202 -22.94 0.95 7.02
C MET A 202 -23.84 1.01 5.77
N GLY A 203 -24.15 -0.14 5.14
CA GLY A 203 -25.04 -0.22 3.99
C GLY A 203 -24.46 0.29 2.67
N ARG A 204 -23.14 0.52 2.59
CA ARG A 204 -22.44 0.95 1.39
C ARG A 204 -21.01 0.41 1.35
N ALA A 205 -20.39 0.44 0.19
CA ALA A 205 -18.94 0.32 0.06
C ALA A 205 -18.26 1.60 0.60
N GLY A 206 -17.02 1.49 1.03
CA GLY A 206 -16.17 2.64 1.28
C GLY A 206 -15.57 3.19 -0.02
N SER A 207 -15.19 4.46 -0.03
CA SER A 207 -14.48 5.08 -1.16
C SER A 207 -12.96 4.88 -1.05
N PHE A 208 -12.24 5.06 -2.17
CA PHE A 208 -10.77 5.09 -2.15
C PHE A 208 -10.26 6.21 -1.24
N ALA A 209 -10.93 7.35 -1.21
CA ALA A 209 -10.56 8.48 -0.37
C ALA A 209 -10.67 8.15 1.13
N GLU A 210 -11.75 7.46 1.58
CA GLU A 210 -11.91 7.06 2.98
C GLU A 210 -10.79 6.12 3.44
N CYS A 211 -10.37 5.20 2.58
CA CYS A 211 -9.23 4.33 2.87
C CYS A 211 -7.91 5.11 2.90
N ALA A 212 -7.70 6.03 1.96
CA ALA A 212 -6.52 6.87 1.87
C ALA A 212 -6.34 7.79 3.09
N GLU A 213 -7.42 8.28 3.71
CA GLU A 213 -7.35 9.06 4.94
C GLU A 213 -6.72 8.27 6.10
N VAL A 214 -7.07 6.99 6.26
CA VAL A 214 -6.46 6.12 7.28
C VAL A 214 -4.99 5.87 6.99
N ILE A 215 -4.64 5.62 5.71
CA ILE A 215 -3.25 5.45 5.30
C ILE A 215 -2.44 6.72 5.59
N CYS A 216 -2.96 7.89 5.25
CA CYS A 216 -2.29 9.16 5.49
C CYS A 216 -2.18 9.47 6.98
N PHE A 217 -3.19 9.16 7.80
CA PHE A 217 -3.07 9.26 9.27
C PHE A 217 -1.87 8.45 9.77
N LEU A 218 -1.76 7.18 9.37
CA LEU A 218 -0.66 6.30 9.79
C LEU A 218 0.71 6.76 9.26
N ALA A 219 0.73 7.44 8.11
CA ALA A 219 1.93 8.01 7.52
C ALA A 219 2.36 9.34 8.17
N SER A 220 1.49 9.97 8.93
CA SER A 220 1.72 11.29 9.55
C SER A 220 2.39 11.19 10.93
N ASP A 221 2.87 12.33 11.43
CA ASP A 221 3.40 12.43 12.79
C ASP A 221 2.29 12.37 13.87
N ALA A 222 1.02 12.52 13.51
CA ALA A 222 -0.11 12.30 14.42
C ALA A 222 -0.22 10.84 14.89
N ALA A 223 0.32 9.88 14.11
CA ALA A 223 0.39 8.47 14.47
C ALA A 223 1.70 8.06 15.17
N SER A 224 2.43 8.99 15.78
CA SER A 224 3.78 8.77 16.34
C SER A 224 3.87 7.67 17.41
N TYR A 225 2.76 7.26 18.01
CA TYR A 225 2.70 6.15 18.99
C TYR A 225 1.90 4.94 18.48
N VAL A 226 1.75 4.83 17.15
CA VAL A 226 1.02 3.74 16.50
C VAL A 226 2.01 2.90 15.70
N ALA A 227 2.31 1.69 16.17
CA ALA A 227 3.24 0.77 15.53
C ALA A 227 2.76 -0.68 15.64
N GLY A 228 3.00 -1.46 14.60
CA GLY A 228 2.67 -2.88 14.55
C GLY A 228 1.16 -3.15 14.58
N GLN A 229 0.33 -2.25 14.07
CA GLN A 229 -1.13 -2.43 14.09
C GLN A 229 -1.65 -2.76 12.69
N ASN A 230 -2.78 -3.47 12.64
CA ASN A 230 -3.57 -3.70 11.44
C ASN A 230 -4.92 -3.00 11.57
N TYR A 231 -5.11 -1.92 10.81
CA TYR A 231 -6.35 -1.13 10.84
C TYR A 231 -7.34 -1.65 9.79
N ILE A 232 -8.48 -2.11 10.25
CA ILE A 232 -9.56 -2.59 9.37
C ILE A 232 -10.42 -1.39 8.94
N VAL A 233 -10.59 -1.22 7.63
CA VAL A 233 -11.39 -0.15 7.02
C VAL A 233 -12.47 -0.81 6.15
N ASP A 234 -13.59 -1.21 6.77
CA ASP A 234 -14.58 -2.09 6.14
C ASP A 234 -16.06 -1.73 6.42
N GLY A 235 -16.30 -0.61 7.09
CA GLY A 235 -17.63 -0.15 7.43
C GLY A 235 -18.40 -1.11 8.36
N CYS A 236 -17.66 -1.79 9.27
CA CYS A 236 -18.19 -2.86 10.12
C CYS A 236 -18.75 -4.02 9.26
N ARG A 237 -17.83 -4.80 8.69
CA ARG A 237 -18.17 -5.90 7.78
C ARG A 237 -19.07 -6.93 8.45
N ARG A 238 -20.12 -7.33 7.75
CA ARG A 238 -20.92 -8.52 8.10
C ARG A 238 -20.02 -9.75 7.96
N LYS A 239 -19.89 -10.53 9.03
CA LYS A 239 -19.19 -11.84 8.94
C LYS A 239 -20.00 -12.71 7.97
N MET A 240 -19.31 -13.21 6.95
CA MET A 240 -19.88 -14.23 6.07
C MET A 240 -19.51 -15.60 6.61
#